data_42917a8e703a92baec7f1892e7e82822
#
_entry.id   42917a8e703a92baec7f1892e7e82822
#
_cell.length_a   1.000
_cell.length_b   1.000
_cell.length_c   1.000
_cell.angle_alpha   90.00
_cell.angle_beta   90.00
_cell.angle_gamma   90.00
#
_symmetry.space_group_name_H-M   'P 1'
#
loop_
_entity.id
_entity.type
_entity.pdbx_description
1 polymer ?
#
loop_
_entity_poly.entity_id
_entity_poly.type
_entity_poly.pdbx_seq_one_letter_code
_entity_poly.pdbx_strand_id
1 'polypeptide(L)'
;KINTHKKLQTGDLEIDTRIAQYEMAYRMQTSVPELVDLGNEPKHILDLYGPDALVKGTFAHNCLLARRLSERGVPFIQLFHRGWDQHGDLPKQLRGQCKDVDQPAAALVKDLKQRGLLKDTLVVCGGEFGRTIYSQGKLTKDNYGRDHHPRCFSMWVAGGGFKAGFEYGKTDDYAYNILENPVHVNDLNATLLKALGIDHERFTYQYLGLEQKLTGVEHPKVIEDLLA
;
A
#
# COMPACT_ATOMS: atom_id res chain seq x y z
N LYS A 1 32.44 22.49 -1.60
CA LYS A 1 33.51 23.31 -2.23
C LYS A 1 34.66 22.45 -2.79
N ILE A 2 35.23 21.47 -2.04
CA ILE A 2 36.34 20.61 -2.52
C ILE A 2 35.89 19.72 -3.69
N ASN A 3 34.73 19.12 -3.59
CA ASN A 3 34.19 18.25 -4.64
C ASN A 3 33.85 19.03 -5.93
N THR A 4 33.34 20.25 -5.79
CA THR A 4 33.07 21.15 -6.92
C THR A 4 34.38 21.54 -7.65
N HIS A 5 35.44 21.79 -6.88
CA HIS A 5 36.77 22.09 -7.44
C HIS A 5 37.36 20.89 -8.19
N LYS A 6 37.22 19.68 -7.63
CA LYS A 6 37.68 18.43 -8.24
C LYS A 6 36.93 18.13 -9.55
N LYS A 7 35.60 18.36 -9.59
CA LYS A 7 34.79 18.23 -10.80
C LYS A 7 35.29 19.16 -11.94
N LEU A 8 35.60 20.41 -11.61
CA LEU A 8 36.13 21.37 -12.58
C LEU A 8 37.48 20.94 -13.16
N GLN A 9 38.27 20.18 -12.39
CA GLN A 9 39.56 19.67 -12.85
C GLN A 9 39.45 18.37 -13.66
N THR A 10 38.52 17.48 -13.34
CA THR A 10 38.43 16.12 -13.91
C THR A 10 37.34 15.95 -14.96
N GLY A 11 36.33 16.84 -14.98
CA GLY A 11 35.15 16.70 -15.85
C GLY A 11 34.26 15.48 -15.55
N ASP A 12 34.48 14.80 -14.40
CA ASP A 12 33.83 13.55 -14.05
C ASP A 12 32.40 13.78 -13.57
N LEU A 13 31.44 13.29 -14.36
CA LEU A 13 30.00 13.39 -14.07
C LEU A 13 29.55 12.54 -12.86
N GLU A 14 30.32 11.50 -12.49
CA GLU A 14 30.02 10.68 -11.29
C GLU A 14 30.14 11.49 -10.00
N ILE A 15 30.92 12.57 -9.99
CA ILE A 15 31.09 13.42 -8.79
C ILE A 15 29.77 14.02 -8.36
N ASP A 16 28.93 14.49 -9.29
CA ASP A 16 27.60 15.05 -8.95
C ASP A 16 26.68 13.98 -8.37
N THR A 17 26.68 12.80 -8.95
CA THR A 17 25.88 11.67 -8.46
C THR A 17 26.31 11.30 -7.04
N ARG A 18 27.61 11.24 -6.75
CA ARG A 18 28.13 10.96 -5.40
C ARG A 18 27.79 12.10 -4.41
N ILE A 19 27.91 13.34 -4.82
CA ILE A 19 27.50 14.48 -3.95
C ILE A 19 26.02 14.35 -3.59
N ALA A 20 25.16 14.13 -4.59
CA ALA A 20 23.72 13.96 -4.36
C ALA A 20 23.40 12.79 -3.43
N GLN A 21 24.11 11.66 -3.57
CA GLN A 21 23.99 10.50 -2.69
C GLN A 21 24.39 10.83 -1.23
N TYR A 22 25.50 11.53 -1.02
CA TYR A 22 25.95 11.93 0.31
C TYR A 22 25.03 12.97 0.94
N GLU A 23 24.52 13.92 0.17
CA GLU A 23 23.55 14.90 0.66
C GLU A 23 22.22 14.22 1.04
N MET A 24 21.77 13.24 0.25
CA MET A 24 20.60 12.44 0.56
C MET A 24 20.82 11.64 1.86
N ALA A 25 21.95 10.95 1.96
CA ALA A 25 22.29 10.19 3.17
C ALA A 25 22.34 11.08 4.42
N TYR A 26 22.94 12.27 4.33
CA TYR A 26 22.97 13.23 5.41
C TYR A 26 21.56 13.72 5.80
N ARG A 27 20.72 14.09 4.82
CA ARG A 27 19.33 14.47 5.09
C ARG A 27 18.55 13.34 5.76
N MET A 28 18.73 12.10 5.32
CA MET A 28 18.12 10.93 5.95
C MET A 28 18.59 10.77 7.40
N GLN A 29 19.89 10.86 7.67
CA GLN A 29 20.44 10.73 9.02
C GLN A 29 19.93 11.80 9.97
N THR A 30 19.68 13.00 9.51
CA THR A 30 19.18 14.10 10.36
C THR A 30 17.67 14.08 10.54
N SER A 31 16.90 13.62 9.56
CA SER A 31 15.42 13.61 9.60
C SER A 31 14.81 12.33 10.17
N VAL A 32 15.51 11.19 10.07
CA VAL A 32 14.99 9.90 10.54
C VAL A 32 14.71 9.84 12.04
N PRO A 33 15.60 10.32 12.93
CA PRO A 33 15.32 10.27 14.36
C PRO A 33 14.02 10.99 14.74
N GLU A 34 13.78 12.19 14.21
CA GLU A 34 12.54 12.93 14.45
C GLU A 34 11.33 12.21 13.84
N LEU A 35 11.47 11.66 12.65
CA LEU A 35 10.40 10.93 11.97
C LEU A 35 9.90 9.73 12.78
N VAL A 36 10.83 8.93 13.33
CA VAL A 36 10.51 7.69 14.06
C VAL A 36 10.16 7.91 15.53
N ASP A 37 10.39 9.11 16.07
CA ASP A 37 9.95 9.45 17.42
C ASP A 37 8.45 9.79 17.43
N LEU A 38 7.63 8.79 17.70
CA LEU A 38 6.17 8.92 17.79
C LEU A 38 5.71 9.36 19.20
N GLY A 39 6.61 9.46 20.16
CA GLY A 39 6.29 9.84 21.55
C GLY A 39 5.71 11.26 21.69
N ASN A 40 6.01 12.12 20.73
CA ASN A 40 5.53 13.51 20.69
C ASN A 40 4.19 13.68 19.96
N GLU A 41 3.56 12.60 19.47
CA GLU A 41 2.23 12.70 18.85
C GLU A 41 1.16 13.07 19.89
N PRO A 42 0.22 13.95 19.55
CA PRO A 42 -0.87 14.32 20.44
C PRO A 42 -1.69 13.09 20.88
N LYS A 43 -2.13 13.08 22.15
CA LYS A 43 -2.86 11.95 22.70
C LYS A 43 -4.07 11.52 21.84
N HIS A 44 -4.82 12.46 21.29
CA HIS A 44 -5.98 12.13 20.46
C HIS A 44 -5.61 11.42 19.16
N ILE A 45 -4.39 11.65 18.62
CA ILE A 45 -3.87 10.91 17.47
C ILE A 45 -3.46 9.51 17.90
N LEU A 46 -2.75 9.36 19.02
CA LEU A 46 -2.40 8.03 19.55
C LEU A 46 -3.66 7.20 19.83
N ASP A 47 -4.68 7.80 20.45
CA ASP A 47 -5.97 7.14 20.72
C ASP A 47 -6.69 6.74 19.41
N LEU A 48 -6.56 7.52 18.34
CA LEU A 48 -7.12 7.21 17.03
C LEU A 48 -6.54 5.93 16.44
N TYR A 49 -5.19 5.78 16.49
CA TYR A 49 -4.49 4.61 15.98
C TYR A 49 -4.59 3.39 16.91
N GLY A 50 -4.95 3.60 18.16
CA GLY A 50 -5.18 2.55 19.13
C GLY A 50 -4.02 2.31 20.11
N PRO A 51 -4.20 1.38 21.05
CA PRO A 51 -3.28 1.19 22.17
C PRO A 51 -1.86 0.80 21.75
N ASP A 52 -1.73 0.18 20.58
CA ASP A 52 -0.45 -0.32 20.08
C ASP A 52 0.30 0.71 19.20
N ALA A 53 -0.20 1.95 19.09
CA ALA A 53 0.40 3.00 18.25
C ALA A 53 1.88 3.30 18.58
N LEU A 54 2.28 3.19 19.85
CA LEU A 54 3.66 3.39 20.30
C LEU A 54 4.47 2.08 20.40
N VAL A 55 3.84 0.92 20.18
CA VAL A 55 4.53 -0.38 20.25
C VAL A 55 5.19 -0.68 18.92
N LYS A 56 6.51 -0.59 18.88
CA LYS A 56 7.31 -0.81 17.66
C LYS A 56 7.04 -2.18 17.02
N GLY A 57 6.86 -2.18 15.70
CA GLY A 57 6.62 -3.38 14.92
C GLY A 57 5.16 -3.81 14.86
N THR A 58 4.24 -3.15 15.55
CA THR A 58 2.80 -3.37 15.37
C THR A 58 2.29 -2.68 14.11
N PHE A 59 1.16 -3.14 13.60
CA PHE A 59 0.53 -2.52 12.44
C PHE A 59 0.07 -1.08 12.74
N ALA A 60 -0.41 -0.82 13.95
CA ALA A 60 -0.78 0.51 14.42
C ALA A 60 0.39 1.50 14.39
N HIS A 61 1.55 1.08 14.92
CA HIS A 61 2.78 1.85 14.86
C HIS A 61 3.21 2.15 13.42
N ASN A 62 3.15 1.15 12.55
CA ASN A 62 3.53 1.29 11.15
C ASN A 62 2.56 2.19 10.37
N CYS A 63 1.26 2.13 10.63
CA CYS A 63 0.27 3.05 10.04
C CYS A 63 0.53 4.51 10.45
N LEU A 64 0.81 4.76 11.73
CA LEU A 64 1.14 6.11 12.21
C LEU A 64 2.44 6.62 11.58
N LEU A 65 3.44 5.76 11.46
CA LEU A 65 4.70 6.09 10.78
C LEU A 65 4.47 6.38 9.28
N ALA A 66 3.60 5.61 8.61
CA ALA A 66 3.26 5.83 7.20
C ALA A 66 2.61 7.21 6.99
N ARG A 67 1.73 7.66 7.89
CA ARG A 67 1.16 9.00 7.84
C ARG A 67 2.27 10.06 7.93
N ARG A 68 3.23 9.91 8.85
CA ARG A 68 4.37 10.84 8.99
C ARG A 68 5.29 10.86 7.79
N LEU A 69 5.51 9.70 7.17
CA LEU A 69 6.25 9.60 5.91
C LEU A 69 5.53 10.34 4.76
N SER A 70 4.20 10.17 4.67
CA SER A 70 3.37 10.87 3.70
C SER A 70 3.44 12.39 3.88
N GLU A 71 3.39 12.90 5.11
CA GLU A 71 3.57 14.34 5.42
C GLU A 71 4.92 14.89 4.94
N ARG A 72 5.94 14.05 4.87
CA ARG A 72 7.28 14.41 4.39
C ARG A 72 7.48 14.17 2.89
N GLY A 73 6.41 13.86 2.18
CA GLY A 73 6.43 13.68 0.73
C GLY A 73 7.13 12.41 0.27
N VAL A 74 7.17 11.36 1.09
CA VAL A 74 7.66 10.05 0.65
C VAL A 74 6.66 9.49 -0.36
N PRO A 75 7.07 9.28 -1.63
CA PRO A 75 6.12 9.05 -2.73
C PRO A 75 5.51 7.64 -2.73
N PHE A 76 6.20 6.67 -2.12
CA PHE A 76 5.73 5.29 -2.06
C PHE A 76 6.02 4.67 -0.71
N ILE A 77 4.97 4.17 -0.05
CA ILE A 77 5.04 3.57 1.28
C ILE A 77 4.31 2.23 1.21
N GLN A 78 4.96 1.17 1.64
CA GLN A 78 4.37 -0.16 1.67
C GLN A 78 4.35 -0.69 3.09
N LEU A 79 3.16 -1.11 3.54
CA LEU A 79 2.94 -1.73 4.83
C LEU A 79 2.58 -3.21 4.63
N PHE A 80 3.17 -4.06 5.44
CA PHE A 80 2.87 -5.49 5.44
C PHE A 80 2.26 -5.89 6.77
N HIS A 81 1.19 -6.68 6.70
CA HIS A 81 0.62 -7.37 7.84
C HIS A 81 0.56 -8.86 7.54
N ARG A 82 1.21 -9.66 8.38
CA ARG A 82 1.35 -11.11 8.18
C ARG A 82 0.16 -11.89 8.70
N GLY A 83 0.06 -13.16 8.31
CA GLY A 83 -0.80 -14.13 8.97
C GLY A 83 -2.21 -14.25 8.38
N TRP A 84 -2.41 -13.90 7.11
CA TRP A 84 -3.69 -14.02 6.42
C TRP A 84 -3.85 -15.35 5.65
N ASP A 85 -2.92 -16.29 5.82
CA ASP A 85 -2.90 -17.59 5.16
C ASP A 85 -3.37 -18.70 6.09
N GLN A 86 -4.64 -18.66 6.49
CA GLN A 86 -5.19 -19.57 7.46
C GLN A 86 -5.68 -20.87 6.80
N HIS A 87 -4.84 -21.89 6.79
CA HIS A 87 -5.17 -23.25 6.39
C HIS A 87 -5.72 -24.11 7.53
N GLY A 88 -5.81 -23.58 8.73
CA GLY A 88 -6.39 -24.16 9.94
C GLY A 88 -6.63 -23.07 10.99
N ASP A 89 -7.42 -23.38 12.00
CA ASP A 89 -7.73 -22.48 13.13
C ASP A 89 -8.20 -21.06 12.70
N LEU A 90 -8.82 -20.97 11.51
CA LEU A 90 -9.28 -19.72 10.91
C LEU A 90 -10.15 -18.88 11.86
N PRO A 91 -11.16 -19.43 12.57
CA PRO A 91 -12.06 -18.60 13.40
C PRO A 91 -11.33 -17.83 14.50
N LYS A 92 -10.27 -18.39 15.05
CA LYS A 92 -9.46 -17.76 16.10
C LYS A 92 -8.44 -16.79 15.49
N GLN A 93 -7.71 -17.24 14.50
CA GLN A 93 -6.63 -16.46 13.89
C GLN A 93 -7.17 -15.22 13.18
N LEU A 94 -8.27 -15.34 12.42
CA LEU A 94 -8.86 -14.21 11.69
C LEU A 94 -9.31 -13.09 12.63
N ARG A 95 -9.89 -13.42 13.79
CA ARG A 95 -10.27 -12.41 14.78
C ARG A 95 -9.07 -11.61 15.29
N GLY A 96 -7.95 -12.29 15.51
CA GLY A 96 -6.70 -11.63 15.89
C GLY A 96 -6.20 -10.67 14.79
N GLN A 97 -6.15 -11.15 13.54
CA GLN A 97 -5.72 -10.35 12.40
C GLN A 97 -6.60 -9.11 12.18
N CYS A 98 -7.93 -9.27 12.24
CA CYS A 98 -8.85 -8.14 12.12
C CYS A 98 -8.64 -7.13 13.25
N LYS A 99 -8.46 -7.60 14.49
CA LYS A 99 -8.20 -6.71 15.63
C LYS A 99 -6.93 -5.88 15.44
N ASP A 100 -5.90 -6.48 14.84
CA ASP A 100 -4.63 -5.79 14.61
C ASP A 100 -4.74 -4.71 13.53
N VAL A 101 -5.60 -4.89 12.51
CA VAL A 101 -5.61 -4.01 11.33
C VAL A 101 -6.78 -3.03 11.27
N ASP A 102 -7.95 -3.37 11.81
CA ASP A 102 -9.19 -2.59 11.60
C ASP A 102 -9.05 -1.13 12.05
N GLN A 103 -8.72 -0.94 13.32
CA GLN A 103 -8.59 0.41 13.87
C GLN A 103 -7.48 1.21 13.21
N PRO A 104 -6.25 0.71 13.08
CA PRO A 104 -5.15 1.49 12.50
C PRO A 104 -5.34 1.80 11.01
N ALA A 105 -5.93 0.91 10.23
CA ALA A 105 -6.23 1.18 8.83
C ALA A 105 -7.27 2.30 8.69
N ALA A 106 -8.34 2.24 9.46
CA ALA A 106 -9.34 3.30 9.51
C ALA A 106 -8.76 4.63 10.02
N ALA A 107 -7.85 4.56 11.01
CA ALA A 107 -7.16 5.72 11.57
C ALA A 107 -6.30 6.41 10.51
N LEU A 108 -5.53 5.64 9.73
CA LEU A 108 -4.67 6.17 8.67
C LEU A 108 -5.48 6.99 7.66
N VAL A 109 -6.59 6.43 7.16
CA VAL A 109 -7.45 7.14 6.20
C VAL A 109 -8.07 8.39 6.82
N LYS A 110 -8.55 8.32 8.06
CA LYS A 110 -9.13 9.46 8.78
C LYS A 110 -8.11 10.56 9.03
N ASP A 111 -6.91 10.21 9.48
CA ASP A 111 -5.84 11.17 9.79
C ASP A 111 -5.34 11.87 8.52
N LEU A 112 -5.11 11.12 7.44
CA LEU A 112 -4.79 11.69 6.12
C LEU A 112 -5.89 12.65 5.64
N LYS A 113 -7.17 12.29 5.82
CA LYS A 113 -8.30 13.14 5.46
C LYS A 113 -8.33 14.43 6.29
N GLN A 114 -8.18 14.33 7.62
CA GLN A 114 -8.19 15.48 8.53
C GLN A 114 -7.06 16.48 8.23
N ARG A 115 -5.92 15.99 7.75
CA ARG A 115 -4.76 16.79 7.36
C ARG A 115 -4.84 17.33 5.93
N GLY A 116 -5.89 17.00 5.18
CA GLY A 116 -6.02 17.38 3.77
C GLY A 116 -5.07 16.62 2.83
N LEU A 117 -4.38 15.59 3.32
CA LEU A 117 -3.41 14.80 2.53
C LEU A 117 -4.10 13.73 1.67
N LEU A 118 -5.28 13.26 2.06
CA LEU A 118 -5.95 12.14 1.39
C LEU A 118 -6.30 12.44 -0.07
N LYS A 119 -6.48 13.71 -0.43
CA LYS A 119 -6.75 14.11 -1.82
C LYS A 119 -5.56 13.83 -2.76
N ASP A 120 -4.33 13.90 -2.22
CA ASP A 120 -3.08 13.72 -2.96
C ASP A 120 -2.36 12.41 -2.55
N THR A 121 -2.99 11.59 -1.72
CA THR A 121 -2.47 10.31 -1.25
C THR A 121 -3.43 9.19 -1.57
N LEU A 122 -2.97 8.23 -2.35
CA LEU A 122 -3.72 7.03 -2.68
C LEU A 122 -3.40 5.93 -1.67
N VAL A 123 -4.41 5.46 -0.94
CA VAL A 123 -4.29 4.32 -0.02
C VAL A 123 -4.94 3.10 -0.65
N VAL A 124 -4.17 2.04 -0.85
CA VAL A 124 -4.64 0.76 -1.42
C VAL A 124 -4.47 -0.33 -0.39
N CYS A 125 -5.50 -1.11 -0.15
CA CYS A 125 -5.46 -2.24 0.77
C CYS A 125 -6.11 -3.47 0.18
N GLY A 126 -5.43 -4.60 0.28
CA GLY A 126 -5.91 -5.89 -0.17
C GLY A 126 -4.96 -7.00 0.17
N GLY A 127 -5.38 -8.22 -0.07
CA GLY A 127 -4.55 -9.40 -0.12
C GLY A 127 -4.10 -9.69 -1.55
N GLU A 128 -3.23 -10.69 -1.70
CA GLU A 128 -2.72 -11.14 -3.01
C GLU A 128 -3.79 -11.84 -3.85
N PHE A 129 -4.74 -12.54 -3.19
CA PHE A 129 -5.90 -13.20 -3.78
C PHE A 129 -6.96 -13.54 -2.71
N GLY A 130 -8.08 -14.12 -3.13
CA GLY A 130 -9.18 -14.54 -2.28
C GLY A 130 -9.00 -15.92 -1.67
N ARG A 131 -10.04 -16.36 -0.97
CA ARG A 131 -10.11 -17.66 -0.30
C ARG A 131 -11.38 -18.41 -0.71
N THR A 132 -11.28 -19.73 -0.74
CA THR A 132 -12.42 -20.61 -1.08
C THR A 132 -13.49 -20.59 0.00
N ILE A 133 -14.71 -20.93 -0.37
CA ILE A 133 -15.83 -21.12 0.56
C ILE A 133 -15.75 -22.46 1.30
N TYR A 134 -15.10 -23.44 0.71
CA TYR A 134 -14.92 -24.77 1.30
C TYR A 134 -13.66 -24.83 2.17
N SER A 135 -13.68 -25.75 3.12
CA SER A 135 -12.56 -25.96 4.02
C SER A 135 -11.42 -26.71 3.34
N GLN A 136 -10.21 -26.28 3.65
CA GLN A 136 -9.05 -27.11 3.42
C GLN A 136 -8.82 -28.02 4.62
N GLY A 137 -8.53 -29.31 4.35
CA GLY A 137 -8.29 -30.29 5.39
C GLY A 137 -9.55 -30.70 6.16
N LYS A 138 -9.38 -31.04 7.43
CA LYS A 138 -10.49 -31.54 8.27
C LYS A 138 -11.39 -30.43 8.76
N LEU A 139 -12.67 -30.48 8.40
CA LEU A 139 -13.67 -29.53 8.86
C LEU A 139 -14.21 -29.94 10.22
N THR A 140 -14.05 -29.07 11.23
CA THR A 140 -14.72 -29.16 12.52
C THR A 140 -15.34 -27.80 12.86
N LYS A 141 -16.21 -27.75 13.89
CA LYS A 141 -16.85 -26.50 14.31
C LYS A 141 -15.85 -25.41 14.70
N ASP A 142 -14.75 -25.79 15.33
CA ASP A 142 -13.80 -24.86 15.93
C ASP A 142 -12.45 -24.79 15.19
N ASN A 143 -12.25 -25.71 14.24
CA ASN A 143 -11.01 -25.74 13.46
C ASN A 143 -11.30 -26.08 12.00
N TYR A 144 -11.08 -25.11 11.14
CA TYR A 144 -11.07 -25.22 9.69
C TYR A 144 -10.21 -24.09 9.10
N GLY A 145 -9.75 -24.29 7.88
CA GLY A 145 -9.04 -23.31 7.09
C GLY A 145 -9.75 -23.04 5.76
N ARG A 146 -9.15 -22.22 4.95
CA ARG A 146 -9.60 -21.91 3.60
C ARG A 146 -8.44 -22.09 2.64
N ASP A 147 -8.76 -22.56 1.43
CA ASP A 147 -7.77 -22.67 0.37
C ASP A 147 -7.68 -21.38 -0.44
N HIS A 148 -6.68 -21.28 -1.29
CA HIS A 148 -6.44 -20.12 -2.16
C HIS A 148 -7.47 -20.04 -3.29
N HIS A 149 -7.95 -18.85 -3.58
CA HIS A 149 -8.89 -18.59 -4.67
C HIS A 149 -8.53 -17.32 -5.45
N PRO A 150 -7.62 -17.41 -6.43
CA PRO A 150 -7.08 -16.23 -7.12
C PRO A 150 -8.08 -15.53 -8.04
N ARG A 151 -9.21 -16.17 -8.36
CA ARG A 151 -10.18 -15.65 -9.35
C ARG A 151 -11.18 -14.65 -8.79
N CYS A 152 -11.36 -14.61 -7.47
CA CYS A 152 -12.38 -13.75 -6.85
C CYS A 152 -11.89 -13.22 -5.51
N PHE A 153 -11.71 -11.92 -5.41
CA PHE A 153 -11.34 -11.23 -4.17
C PHE A 153 -11.69 -9.76 -4.26
N SER A 154 -11.71 -9.08 -3.12
CA SER A 154 -12.00 -7.67 -3.02
C SER A 154 -10.81 -6.90 -2.48
N MET A 155 -10.66 -5.67 -2.95
CA MET A 155 -9.72 -4.68 -2.44
C MET A 155 -10.48 -3.40 -2.12
N TRP A 156 -9.91 -2.54 -1.30
CA TRP A 156 -10.44 -1.20 -1.14
C TRP A 156 -9.35 -0.14 -1.40
N VAL A 157 -9.81 0.99 -1.88
CA VAL A 157 -8.97 2.14 -2.22
C VAL A 157 -9.56 3.40 -1.60
N ALA A 158 -8.73 4.31 -1.12
CA ALA A 158 -9.17 5.58 -0.58
C ALA A 158 -8.24 6.72 -1.01
N GLY A 159 -8.83 7.88 -1.32
CA GLY A 159 -8.09 9.07 -1.71
C GLY A 159 -7.56 9.07 -3.14
N GLY A 160 -6.63 9.95 -3.46
CA GLY A 160 -5.94 10.02 -4.75
C GLY A 160 -6.86 10.11 -5.97
N GLY A 161 -8.02 10.77 -5.86
CA GLY A 161 -8.96 10.92 -6.98
C GLY A 161 -9.92 9.75 -7.19
N PHE A 162 -9.95 8.75 -6.29
CA PHE A 162 -10.98 7.70 -6.34
C PHE A 162 -12.31 8.18 -5.73
N LYS A 163 -13.43 7.73 -6.31
CA LYS A 163 -14.78 7.99 -5.79
C LYS A 163 -14.95 7.42 -4.40
N ALA A 164 -15.40 8.23 -3.47
CA ALA A 164 -15.69 7.80 -2.10
C ALA A 164 -17.06 7.13 -2.00
N GLY A 165 -17.15 6.05 -1.19
CA GLY A 165 -18.42 5.35 -0.95
C GLY A 165 -18.99 4.67 -2.20
N PHE A 166 -18.13 4.24 -3.11
CA PHE A 166 -18.50 3.59 -4.36
C PHE A 166 -18.05 2.13 -4.36
N GLU A 167 -18.93 1.25 -4.79
CA GLU A 167 -18.63 -0.17 -4.98
C GLU A 167 -18.62 -0.49 -6.48
N TYR A 168 -17.65 -1.27 -6.93
CA TYR A 168 -17.51 -1.67 -8.31
C TYR A 168 -17.29 -3.17 -8.42
N GLY A 169 -18.09 -3.80 -9.24
CA GLY A 169 -18.11 -5.25 -9.37
C GLY A 169 -19.00 -5.94 -8.33
N LYS A 170 -19.38 -7.17 -8.65
CA LYS A 170 -20.23 -7.99 -7.79
C LYS A 170 -19.85 -9.46 -7.88
N THR A 171 -19.88 -10.14 -6.76
CA THR A 171 -19.68 -11.57 -6.68
C THR A 171 -21.00 -12.31 -6.47
N ASP A 172 -20.98 -13.64 -6.66
CA ASP A 172 -22.05 -14.50 -6.16
C ASP A 172 -22.10 -14.51 -4.62
N ASP A 173 -23.15 -15.10 -4.06
CA ASP A 173 -23.38 -15.15 -2.60
C ASP A 173 -22.28 -15.88 -1.82
N TYR A 174 -21.47 -16.64 -2.53
CA TYR A 174 -20.35 -17.39 -1.95
C TYR A 174 -18.98 -16.71 -2.17
N ALA A 175 -18.95 -15.54 -2.82
CA ALA A 175 -17.70 -14.88 -3.22
C ALA A 175 -16.76 -15.81 -4.01
N TYR A 176 -17.34 -16.72 -4.80
CA TYR A 176 -16.61 -17.72 -5.58
C TYR A 176 -16.46 -17.33 -7.06
N ASN A 177 -17.49 -16.68 -7.63
CA ASN A 177 -17.44 -16.17 -8.98
C ASN A 177 -17.74 -14.67 -9.03
N ILE A 178 -17.15 -13.98 -9.98
CA ILE A 178 -17.47 -12.59 -10.28
C ILE A 178 -18.66 -12.62 -11.26
N LEU A 179 -19.74 -11.91 -10.93
CA LEU A 179 -20.95 -11.81 -11.72
C LEU A 179 -21.01 -10.55 -12.56
N GLU A 180 -20.51 -9.42 -12.04
CA GLU A 180 -20.58 -8.11 -12.70
C GLU A 180 -19.25 -7.39 -12.60
N ASN A 181 -18.90 -6.65 -13.64
CA ASN A 181 -17.73 -5.76 -13.70
C ASN A 181 -16.43 -6.39 -13.19
N PRO A 182 -15.96 -7.48 -13.82
CA PRO A 182 -14.69 -8.08 -13.42
C PRO A 182 -13.54 -7.10 -13.62
N VAL A 183 -12.62 -7.06 -12.62
CA VAL A 183 -11.41 -6.23 -12.66
C VAL A 183 -10.21 -7.15 -12.68
N HIS A 184 -9.43 -7.12 -13.74
CA HIS A 184 -8.14 -7.80 -13.77
C HIS A 184 -7.11 -6.99 -12.96
N VAL A 185 -6.11 -7.65 -12.37
CA VAL A 185 -5.07 -6.97 -11.60
C VAL A 185 -4.35 -5.88 -12.41
N ASN A 186 -4.16 -6.12 -13.71
CA ASN A 186 -3.54 -5.14 -14.59
C ASN A 186 -4.47 -3.95 -14.89
N ASP A 187 -5.80 -4.13 -14.91
CA ASP A 187 -6.77 -3.03 -15.02
C ASP A 187 -6.72 -2.14 -13.76
N LEU A 188 -6.64 -2.78 -12.58
CA LEU A 188 -6.44 -2.04 -11.34
C LEU A 188 -5.13 -1.25 -11.38
N ASN A 189 -4.02 -1.88 -11.76
CA ASN A 189 -2.72 -1.20 -11.86
C ASN A 189 -2.76 -0.04 -12.86
N ALA A 190 -3.40 -0.20 -14.02
CA ALA A 190 -3.59 0.87 -15.00
C ALA A 190 -4.40 2.04 -14.40
N THR A 191 -5.44 1.73 -13.63
CA THR A 191 -6.29 2.72 -12.97
C THR A 191 -5.54 3.47 -11.86
N LEU A 192 -4.73 2.76 -11.05
CA LEU A 192 -3.87 3.37 -10.04
C LEU A 192 -2.83 4.30 -10.66
N LEU A 193 -2.17 3.87 -11.74
CA LEU A 193 -1.21 4.70 -12.48
C LEU A 193 -1.88 5.94 -13.06
N LYS A 194 -3.08 5.80 -13.63
CA LYS A 194 -3.88 6.93 -14.13
C LYS A 194 -4.19 7.93 -13.02
N ALA A 195 -4.62 7.47 -11.85
CA ALA A 195 -4.88 8.32 -10.69
C ALA A 195 -3.62 9.08 -10.23
N LEU A 196 -2.43 8.48 -10.39
CA LEU A 196 -1.14 9.11 -10.11
C LEU A 196 -0.64 10.02 -11.25
N GLY A 197 -1.42 10.21 -12.32
CA GLY A 197 -1.04 11.01 -13.49
C GLY A 197 -0.02 10.35 -14.41
N ILE A 198 0.15 9.04 -14.30
CA ILE A 198 1.10 8.26 -15.09
C ILE A 198 0.35 7.53 -16.21
N ASP A 199 0.80 7.73 -17.44
CA ASP A 199 0.31 6.99 -18.61
C ASP A 199 0.93 5.58 -18.60
N HIS A 200 0.15 4.58 -18.25
CA HIS A 200 0.61 3.19 -18.09
C HIS A 200 1.06 2.55 -19.42
N GLU A 201 0.60 3.04 -20.56
CA GLU A 201 1.03 2.55 -21.88
C GLU A 201 2.41 3.06 -22.27
N ARG A 202 2.77 4.26 -21.84
CA ARG A 202 4.04 4.92 -22.14
C ARG A 202 5.08 4.72 -21.05
N PHE A 203 4.66 4.37 -19.84
CA PHE A 203 5.57 4.16 -18.71
C PHE A 203 6.22 2.78 -18.80
N THR A 204 7.46 2.75 -19.22
CA THR A 204 8.28 1.54 -19.34
C THR A 204 9.55 1.67 -18.51
N TYR A 205 10.12 0.55 -18.12
CA TYR A 205 11.47 0.46 -17.58
C TYR A 205 12.26 -0.61 -18.29
N GLN A 206 13.56 -0.36 -18.45
CA GLN A 206 14.44 -1.29 -19.13
C GLN A 206 14.94 -2.37 -18.18
N TYR A 207 14.69 -3.62 -18.50
CA TYR A 207 15.17 -4.77 -17.74
C TYR A 207 15.63 -5.89 -18.69
N LEU A 208 16.87 -6.36 -18.52
CA LEU A 208 17.50 -7.39 -19.38
C LEU A 208 17.40 -7.07 -20.88
N GLY A 209 17.55 -5.81 -21.26
CA GLY A 209 17.51 -5.36 -22.66
C GLY A 209 16.10 -5.22 -23.24
N LEU A 210 15.05 -5.46 -22.47
CA LEU A 210 13.65 -5.32 -22.88
C LEU A 210 12.98 -4.16 -22.14
N GLU A 211 12.13 -3.42 -22.84
CA GLU A 211 11.23 -2.47 -22.22
C GLU A 211 10.04 -3.20 -21.60
N GLN A 212 9.88 -3.04 -20.29
CA GLN A 212 8.83 -3.68 -19.51
C GLN A 212 7.80 -2.63 -19.07
N LYS A 213 6.52 -2.98 -19.18
CA LYS A 213 5.40 -2.21 -18.60
C LYS A 213 5.01 -2.77 -17.26
N LEU A 214 4.62 -1.92 -16.31
CA LEU A 214 4.07 -2.36 -15.01
C LEU A 214 2.72 -3.07 -15.14
N THR A 215 2.04 -2.88 -16.26
CA THR A 215 0.72 -3.46 -16.56
C THR A 215 0.80 -4.69 -17.49
N GLY A 216 2.00 -5.20 -17.74
CA GLY A 216 2.23 -6.38 -18.56
C GLY A 216 2.09 -6.12 -20.07
N VAL A 217 1.97 -7.21 -20.83
CA VAL A 217 1.90 -7.20 -22.31
C VAL A 217 0.46 -7.17 -22.85
N GLU A 218 -0.51 -7.45 -22.01
CA GLU A 218 -1.93 -7.33 -22.34
C GLU A 218 -2.33 -5.86 -22.41
N HIS A 219 -3.50 -5.57 -22.98
CA HIS A 219 -4.03 -4.21 -23.05
C HIS A 219 -5.01 -3.95 -21.90
N PRO A 220 -4.52 -3.65 -20.69
CA PRO A 220 -5.38 -3.39 -19.54
C PRO A 220 -6.16 -2.09 -19.74
N LYS A 221 -7.35 -2.04 -19.14
CA LYS A 221 -8.25 -0.90 -19.23
C LYS A 221 -8.20 -0.09 -17.94
N VAL A 222 -8.11 1.21 -18.09
CA VAL A 222 -8.41 2.12 -16.97
C VAL A 222 -9.90 2.05 -16.68
N ILE A 223 -10.26 1.85 -15.42
CA ILE A 223 -11.65 1.81 -14.98
C ILE A 223 -12.06 3.23 -14.57
N GLU A 224 -12.49 4.01 -15.56
CA GLU A 224 -12.85 5.44 -15.35
C GLU A 224 -13.98 5.60 -14.32
N ASP A 225 -14.87 4.62 -14.20
CA ASP A 225 -15.99 4.63 -13.24
C ASP A 225 -15.53 4.70 -11.77
N LEU A 226 -14.29 4.30 -11.47
CA LEU A 226 -13.70 4.39 -10.14
C LEU A 226 -13.14 5.78 -9.82
N LEU A 227 -12.90 6.61 -10.83
CA LEU A 227 -12.27 7.91 -10.69
C LEU A 227 -13.31 9.03 -10.54
N ALA A 228 -12.97 10.07 -9.73
CA ALA A 228 -13.85 11.21 -9.42
C ALA A 228 -13.77 12.33 -10.48
#